data_f05ec253b3c4446029586f29ef939977
#
_entry.id   f05ec253b3c4446029586f29ef939977
#
_cell.length_a   1.000
_cell.length_b   1.000
_cell.length_c   1.000
_cell.angle_alpha   90.00
_cell.angle_beta   90.00
_cell.angle_gamma   90.00
#
_symmetry.space_group_name_H-M   'P 1'
#
loop_
_entity.id
_entity.type
_entity.pdbx_description
1 polymer ?
#
loop_
_entity_poly.entity_id
_entity_poly.type
_entity_poly.pdbx_seq_one_letter_code
_entity_poly.pdbx_strand_id
1 'polypeptide(L)'
;MVGAALMLTLGCSKTAEEPPKPPEPREIAITVEKMSYSPASVQAEANEELKFVFTRVSESRCGEEIVFPDYGIKKTLPLNQPVEVAITTKAAGTIGFACGMDMMKGAIIVQ
;
A
#
# COMPACT_ATOMS: atom_id res chain seq x y z
N MET A 1 51.03 -42.62 22.99
CA MET A 1 50.46 -42.34 22.80
C MET A 1 49.68 -41.55 22.40
N VAL A 2 49.11 -41.10 22.02
CA VAL A 2 48.51 -40.28 21.67
C VAL A 2 47.44 -39.86 21.40
N GLY A 3 46.88 -39.37 21.58
CA GLY A 3 45.76 -38.85 21.61
C GLY A 3 45.27 -37.96 20.70
N ALA A 4 44.62 -38.03 20.07
CA ALA A 4 44.19 -37.22 19.22
C ALA A 4 43.01 -36.59 19.39
N ALA A 5 42.93 -35.75 19.62
CA ALA A 5 41.82 -35.15 19.86
C ALA A 5 41.14 -34.59 18.83
N LEU A 6 40.24 -34.67 18.55
CA LEU A 6 39.62 -34.14 17.62
C LEU A 6 38.62 -33.34 17.86
N MET A 7 38.48 -32.47 17.70
CA MET A 7 37.53 -31.67 17.83
C MET A 7 36.74 -31.29 16.90
N LEU A 8 35.81 -31.22 16.83
CA LEU A 8 35.00 -30.90 16.04
C LEU A 8 34.24 -29.90 16.21
N THR A 9 34.12 -29.20 15.77
CA THR A 9 33.37 -28.16 15.89
C THR A 9 32.40 -27.99 15.02
N LEU A 10 31.54 -27.86 15.13
CA LEU A 10 30.59 -27.67 14.42
C LEU A 10 30.03 -26.55 14.31
N GLY A 11 29.97 -26.01 13.71
CA GLY A 11 29.48 -24.84 13.51
C GLY A 11 28.27 -24.77 13.00
N CYS A 12 27.45 -24.64 13.50
CA CYS A 12 26.27 -24.60 13.03
C CYS A 12 25.91 -23.39 12.67
N SER A 13 25.91 -23.08 11.69
CA SER A 13 25.55 -21.89 11.35
C SER A 13 24.24 -21.77 11.25
N LYS A 14 23.63 -21.37 11.89
CA LYS A 14 22.43 -21.21 11.84
C LYS A 14 22.09 -20.02 11.41
N THR A 15 21.76 -19.89 10.49
CA THR A 15 21.32 -18.75 10.06
C THR A 15 20.27 -18.43 10.78
N ALA A 16 20.27 -17.57 11.42
CA ALA A 16 19.25 -17.19 12.12
C ALA A 16 18.18 -16.88 11.27
N GLU A 17 17.22 -17.53 11.30
CA GLU A 17 16.19 -17.21 10.58
C GLU A 17 15.52 -16.19 11.27
N GLU A 18 15.41 -14.99 10.81
CA GLU A 18 14.64 -14.00 11.43
C GLU A 18 13.23 -14.43 11.42
N PRO A 19 12.50 -14.21 12.44
CA PRO A 19 11.09 -14.50 12.41
C PRO A 19 10.48 -13.80 11.23
N PRO A 20 9.57 -14.40 10.56
CA PRO A 20 8.96 -13.79 9.41
C PRO A 20 8.33 -12.51 9.86
N LYS A 21 8.72 -11.43 9.24
CA LYS A 21 8.10 -10.18 9.53
C LYS A 21 6.74 -10.22 8.93
N PRO A 22 5.77 -9.62 9.55
CA PRO A 22 4.48 -9.52 8.91
C PRO A 22 4.72 -8.78 7.60
N PRO A 23 4.00 -9.14 6.57
CA PRO A 23 4.18 -8.49 5.29
C PRO A 23 3.95 -7.00 5.47
N GLU A 24 4.85 -6.22 4.96
CA GLU A 24 4.68 -4.80 5.02
C GLU A 24 3.63 -4.39 4.02
N PRO A 25 2.85 -3.35 4.30
CA PRO A 25 1.89 -2.88 3.33
C PRO A 25 2.56 -2.52 2.02
N ARG A 26 1.95 -2.89 0.93
CA ARG A 26 2.48 -2.51 -0.37
C ARG A 26 2.13 -1.05 -0.60
N GLU A 27 3.12 -0.26 -0.95
CA GLU A 27 2.90 1.16 -1.15
C GLU A 27 2.57 1.42 -2.60
N ILE A 28 1.54 2.21 -2.83
CA ILE A 28 1.08 2.55 -4.16
C ILE A 28 0.99 4.06 -4.27
N ALA A 29 1.80 4.63 -5.14
CA ALA A 29 1.78 6.06 -5.35
C ALA A 29 0.73 6.42 -6.40
N ILE A 30 -0.13 7.35 -6.10
CA ILE A 30 -1.14 7.81 -7.04
C ILE A 30 -1.02 9.32 -7.17
N THR A 31 -0.88 9.77 -8.40
CA THR A 31 -0.84 11.20 -8.69
C THR A 31 -2.25 11.66 -8.98
N VAL A 32 -2.67 12.73 -8.32
CA VAL A 32 -4.00 13.29 -8.52
C VAL A 32 -3.86 14.47 -9.45
N GLU A 33 -4.33 14.27 -10.66
CA GLU A 33 -4.22 15.27 -11.71
C GLU A 33 -5.52 16.08 -11.80
N LYS A 34 -5.64 16.91 -12.81
CA LYS A 34 -6.78 17.80 -12.89
C LYS A 34 -8.12 17.07 -12.90
N MET A 35 -8.22 16.04 -13.70
CA MET A 35 -9.47 15.31 -13.83
C MET A 35 -9.29 13.79 -13.78
N SER A 36 -8.18 13.33 -13.26
CA SER A 36 -7.91 11.90 -13.24
C SER A 36 -6.89 11.52 -12.19
N TYR A 37 -6.86 10.23 -11.85
CA TYR A 37 -5.82 9.65 -11.01
C TYR A 37 -4.87 8.87 -11.90
N SER A 38 -3.62 8.86 -11.54
CA SER A 38 -2.63 8.10 -12.29
C SER A 38 -1.77 7.28 -11.32
N PRO A 39 -1.93 5.97 -11.26
CA PRO A 39 -2.87 5.16 -12.03
C PRO A 39 -4.29 5.27 -11.48
N ALA A 40 -5.26 5.05 -12.33
CA ALA A 40 -6.66 5.12 -11.92
C ALA A 40 -7.19 3.74 -11.49
N SER A 41 -6.45 2.69 -11.73
CA SER A 41 -6.86 1.35 -11.40
C SER A 41 -5.67 0.58 -10.85
N VAL A 42 -5.87 -0.15 -9.79
CA VAL A 42 -4.83 -0.90 -9.11
C VAL A 42 -5.35 -2.30 -8.84
N GLN A 43 -4.53 -3.30 -9.08
CA GLN A 43 -4.92 -4.67 -8.78
C GLN A 43 -4.38 -5.07 -7.42
N ALA A 44 -5.13 -5.84 -6.69
CA ALA A 44 -4.74 -6.29 -5.36
C ALA A 44 -5.31 -7.67 -5.05
N GLU A 45 -4.79 -8.27 -4.02
CA GLU A 45 -5.28 -9.56 -3.54
C GLU A 45 -6.28 -9.32 -2.41
N ALA A 46 -7.09 -10.31 -2.12
CA ALA A 46 -8.01 -10.22 -0.99
C ALA A 46 -7.22 -10.16 0.32
N ASN A 47 -7.69 -9.41 1.26
CA ASN A 47 -7.07 -9.26 2.58
C ASN A 47 -5.64 -8.73 2.53
N GLU A 48 -5.34 -7.95 1.54
CA GLU A 48 -4.01 -7.36 1.39
C GLU A 48 -3.97 -5.97 2.02
N GLU A 49 -2.88 -5.66 2.71
CA GLU A 49 -2.70 -4.33 3.26
C GLU A 49 -2.07 -3.45 2.22
N LEU A 50 -2.69 -2.32 1.95
CA LEU A 50 -2.21 -1.36 0.96
C LEU A 50 -2.03 0.01 1.61
N LYS A 51 -0.97 0.70 1.21
CA LYS A 51 -0.75 2.04 1.67
C LYS A 51 -0.70 2.91 0.44
N PHE A 52 -1.72 3.69 0.24
CA PHE A 52 -1.75 4.61 -0.88
C PHE A 52 -1.09 5.93 -0.50
N VAL A 53 -0.33 6.47 -1.41
CA VAL A 53 0.26 7.79 -1.22
C VAL A 53 -0.28 8.65 -2.35
N PHE A 54 -1.19 9.55 -2.01
CA PHE A 54 -1.79 10.45 -2.99
C PHE A 54 -1.05 11.77 -3.00
N THR A 55 -0.66 12.23 -4.17
CA THR A 55 -0.04 13.54 -4.31
C THR A 55 -0.84 14.34 -5.32
N ARG A 56 -1.44 15.41 -4.87
CA ARG A 56 -2.21 16.28 -5.75
C ARG A 56 -1.28 17.26 -6.42
N VAL A 57 -1.27 17.27 -7.74
CA VAL A 57 -0.39 18.15 -8.51
C VAL A 57 -1.13 19.22 -9.28
N SER A 58 -2.45 19.28 -9.14
CA SER A 58 -3.25 20.27 -9.82
C SER A 58 -4.03 21.11 -8.83
N GLU A 59 -4.21 22.37 -9.11
CA GLU A 59 -4.98 23.25 -8.26
C GLU A 59 -6.47 23.07 -8.42
N SER A 60 -6.90 22.17 -9.27
CA SER A 60 -8.32 21.90 -9.45
C SER A 60 -8.96 21.49 -8.14
N ARG A 61 -10.08 22.08 -7.81
CA ARG A 61 -10.79 21.74 -6.59
C ARG A 61 -11.26 20.29 -6.59
N CYS A 62 -11.39 19.71 -7.75
CA CYS A 62 -11.84 18.34 -7.84
C CYS A 62 -10.87 17.40 -7.13
N GLY A 63 -9.62 17.73 -7.02
CA GLY A 63 -8.65 16.89 -6.34
C GLY A 63 -8.40 17.22 -4.89
N GLU A 64 -9.17 18.11 -4.29
CA GLU A 64 -8.92 18.51 -2.91
C GLU A 64 -9.15 17.43 -1.87
N GLU A 65 -9.98 16.46 -2.16
CA GLU A 65 -10.29 15.40 -1.21
C GLU A 65 -10.29 14.04 -1.87
N ILE A 66 -9.93 13.03 -1.13
CA ILE A 66 -10.00 11.65 -1.60
C ILE A 66 -10.94 10.91 -0.64
N VAL A 67 -11.85 10.15 -1.18
CA VAL A 67 -12.86 9.44 -0.40
C VAL A 67 -12.85 7.96 -0.76
N PHE A 68 -12.81 7.11 0.26
CA PHE A 68 -12.96 5.67 0.08
C PHE A 68 -14.27 5.29 0.79
N PRO A 69 -15.40 5.33 0.08
CA PRO A 69 -16.70 5.15 0.74
C PRO A 69 -16.83 3.82 1.48
N ASP A 70 -16.28 2.76 0.92
CA ASP A 70 -16.38 1.45 1.55
C ASP A 70 -15.64 1.36 2.88
N TYR A 71 -14.78 2.31 3.17
CA TYR A 71 -14.00 2.32 4.40
C TYR A 71 -14.31 3.54 5.26
N GLY A 72 -15.22 4.39 4.81
CA GLY A 72 -15.55 5.59 5.57
C GLY A 72 -14.38 6.56 5.70
N ILE A 73 -13.47 6.56 4.74
CA ILE A 73 -12.29 7.40 4.80
C ILE A 73 -12.46 8.61 3.89
N LYS A 74 -12.11 9.77 4.41
CA LYS A 74 -12.13 11.00 3.65
C LYS A 74 -10.94 11.82 4.10
N LYS A 75 -10.07 12.18 3.17
CA LYS A 75 -8.88 12.96 3.49
C LYS A 75 -8.72 14.14 2.57
N THR A 76 -8.21 15.22 3.10
CA THR A 76 -7.90 16.40 2.33
C THR A 76 -6.50 16.25 1.74
N LEU A 77 -6.34 16.64 0.49
CA LEU A 77 -5.08 16.53 -0.21
C LEU A 77 -4.50 17.93 -0.45
N PRO A 78 -3.56 18.38 0.38
CA PRO A 78 -2.89 19.65 0.10
C PRO A 78 -2.08 19.56 -1.19
N LEU A 79 -1.96 20.67 -1.88
CA LEU A 79 -1.25 20.67 -3.16
C LEU A 79 0.21 20.29 -2.97
N ASN A 80 0.68 19.40 -3.83
CA ASN A 80 2.08 18.96 -3.85
C ASN A 80 2.60 18.34 -2.55
N GLN A 81 1.71 17.78 -1.74
CA GLN A 81 2.12 17.09 -0.52
C GLN A 81 1.57 15.67 -0.52
N PRO A 82 2.39 14.68 -0.21
CA PRO A 82 1.90 13.31 -0.16
C PRO A 82 1.00 13.08 1.04
N VAL A 83 -0.09 12.37 0.84
CA VAL A 83 -1.00 12.02 1.92
C VAL A 83 -1.20 10.51 1.88
N GLU A 84 -1.00 9.85 2.99
CA GLU A 84 -1.11 8.41 3.07
C GLU A 84 -2.49 7.95 3.47
N VAL A 85 -2.98 6.92 2.81
CA VAL A 85 -4.23 6.27 3.16
C VAL A 85 -3.97 4.78 3.21
N ALA A 86 -4.14 4.20 4.37
CA ALA A 86 -3.91 2.77 4.56
C ALA A 86 -5.24 2.03 4.61
N ILE A 87 -5.37 0.99 3.83
CA ILE A 87 -6.55 0.15 3.86
C ILE A 87 -6.15 -1.31 3.77
N THR A 88 -7.03 -2.19 4.18
CA THR A 88 -6.87 -3.61 3.98
C THR A 88 -8.01 -4.05 3.08
N THR A 89 -7.71 -4.71 1.98
CA THR A 89 -8.74 -5.12 1.04
C THR A 89 -9.61 -6.21 1.67
N LYS A 90 -10.80 -6.34 1.15
CA LYS A 90 -11.75 -7.34 1.63
C LYS A 90 -11.81 -8.47 0.62
N ALA A 91 -12.98 -9.03 0.41
CA ALA A 91 -13.14 -10.10 -0.55
C ALA A 91 -12.97 -9.59 -1.98
N ALA A 92 -12.86 -10.51 -2.91
CA ALA A 92 -12.74 -10.18 -4.32
C ALA A 92 -13.88 -9.24 -4.75
N GLY A 93 -13.56 -8.32 -5.61
CA GLY A 93 -14.53 -7.33 -6.07
C GLY A 93 -13.84 -6.02 -6.39
N THR A 94 -14.61 -4.95 -6.45
CA THR A 94 -14.07 -3.64 -6.76
C THR A 94 -14.26 -2.70 -5.58
N ILE A 95 -13.19 -2.03 -5.19
CA ILE A 95 -13.25 -1.01 -4.17
C ILE A 95 -13.05 0.31 -4.87
N GLY A 96 -14.02 1.18 -4.80
CA GLY A 96 -13.92 2.47 -5.46
C GLY A 96 -13.33 3.54 -4.58
N PHE A 97 -12.63 4.49 -5.18
CA PHE A 97 -12.28 5.72 -4.50
C PHE A 97 -12.56 6.88 -5.45
N ALA A 98 -12.80 8.04 -4.91
CA ALA A 98 -13.22 9.17 -5.71
C ALA A 98 -12.86 10.49 -5.04
N CYS A 99 -12.97 11.57 -5.79
CA CYS A 99 -12.80 12.89 -5.20
C CYS A 99 -14.07 13.25 -4.43
N GLY A 100 -14.00 14.25 -3.61
CA GLY A 100 -15.14 14.65 -2.79
C GLY A 100 -16.36 15.05 -3.60
N MET A 101 -16.17 15.47 -4.85
CA MET A 101 -17.29 15.85 -5.71
C MET A 101 -17.72 14.71 -6.61
N ASP A 102 -17.11 13.54 -6.46
CA ASP A 102 -17.46 12.33 -7.21
C ASP A 102 -17.30 12.49 -8.74
N MET A 103 -16.45 13.40 -9.17
CA MET A 103 -16.21 13.62 -10.58
C MET A 103 -14.98 12.89 -11.10
N MET A 104 -14.09 12.48 -10.22
CA MET A 104 -12.93 11.69 -10.58
C MET A 104 -13.05 10.39 -9.82
N LYS A 105 -12.83 9.28 -10.48
CA LYS A 105 -12.98 7.97 -9.86
C LYS A 105 -11.80 7.08 -10.14
N GLY A 106 -11.45 6.29 -9.17
CA GLY A 106 -10.46 5.24 -9.33
C GLY A 106 -10.98 3.95 -8.74
N ALA A 107 -10.27 2.88 -8.95
CA ALA A 107 -10.71 1.57 -8.50
C ALA A 107 -9.56 0.67 -8.10
N ILE A 108 -9.81 -0.17 -7.10
CA ILE A 108 -8.92 -1.23 -6.72
C ILE A 108 -9.64 -2.51 -7.09
N ILE A 109 -9.04 -3.30 -7.96
CA ILE A 109 -9.64 -4.56 -8.41
C ILE A 109 -9.03 -5.66 -7.56
N VAL A 110 -9.84 -6.27 -6.72
CA VAL A 110 -9.40 -7.30 -5.78
C VAL A 110 -9.72 -8.67 -6.36
N GLN A 111 -8.71 -9.49 -6.43
CA GLN A 111 -8.87 -10.84 -7.01
C GLN A 111 -8.89 -11.93 -5.96
#